data_d95e9bd3e12ec41bc2c3e6ffecce16f6
#
_entry.id   d95e9bd3e12ec41bc2c3e6ffecce16f6
#
_cell.length_a   1.000
_cell.length_b   1.000
_cell.length_c   1.000
_cell.angle_alpha   90.00
_cell.angle_beta   90.00
_cell.angle_gamma   90.00
#
_symmetry.space_group_name_H-M   'P 1'
#
loop_
_entity.id
_entity.type
_entity.pdbx_description
1 polymer ?
#
loop_
_entity_poly.entity_id
_entity_poly.type
_entity_poly.pdbx_seq_one_letter_code
_entity_poly.pdbx_strand_id
1 'polypeptide(L)'
;DNWGEYNLTSSPPVRDLGTETHFEYGSRAGVWRLARLFDRYDIPVTISACAVALERNPPFVEWMKARRHDLLGHGLRWIDYTTVERGEEERHLHEAIALYQKLLGRRPLGWNCRSLPSINTRDLLVEEGGFLYHSDPCNDDLPYFLDHRGTEILVVPYSKTLNDSRYLVAPGYSNPRDFAEDCRSAIDYMLSEADETGGRMLTIGIHARWMGQPNRASGLREVIEHVQNSNGAAFLRREDIARFWLEKQASCERRG
;
A
#
# COMPACT_ATOMS: atom_id res chain seq x y z
N ASP A 1 0.76 1.72 -19.60
CA ASP A 1 2.05 1.44 -18.96
C ASP A 1 2.13 0.06 -18.31
N ASN A 2 1.15 -0.81 -18.47
CA ASN A 2 1.22 -2.15 -17.90
C ASN A 2 0.88 -3.21 -18.94
N TRP A 3 1.92 -3.69 -19.51
CA TRP A 3 1.91 -4.80 -20.41
C TRP A 3 1.79 -6.10 -19.63
N GLY A 4 0.78 -6.91 -19.93
CA GLY A 4 0.85 -8.31 -19.65
C GLY A 4 0.44 -8.82 -18.29
N GLU A 5 -0.38 -8.13 -17.49
CA GLU A 5 -0.96 -8.77 -16.30
C GLU A 5 -1.78 -10.03 -16.63
N TYR A 6 -2.38 -10.05 -17.82
CA TYR A 6 -3.13 -11.20 -18.31
C TYR A 6 -2.52 -11.87 -19.54
N ASN A 7 -1.51 -11.25 -20.16
CA ASN A 7 -0.89 -11.75 -21.38
C ASN A 7 0.61 -11.92 -21.19
N LEU A 8 0.99 -12.97 -20.48
CA LEU A 8 2.39 -13.31 -20.18
C LEU A 8 3.21 -13.73 -21.41
N THR A 9 2.63 -13.77 -22.60
CA THR A 9 3.23 -14.41 -23.77
C THR A 9 3.29 -13.55 -25.04
N SER A 10 2.81 -12.29 -25.03
CA SER A 10 2.87 -11.45 -26.22
C SER A 10 4.28 -10.93 -26.49
N SER A 11 4.87 -11.39 -27.57
CA SER A 11 6.10 -10.86 -28.15
C SER A 11 5.89 -10.73 -29.67
N PRO A 12 6.11 -9.54 -30.28
CA PRO A 12 6.51 -8.28 -29.67
C PRO A 12 5.40 -7.65 -28.80
N PRO A 13 5.75 -6.71 -27.89
CA PRO A 13 4.78 -6.07 -27.04
C PRO A 13 3.75 -5.30 -27.88
N VAL A 14 2.49 -5.65 -27.78
CA VAL A 14 1.36 -4.98 -28.42
C VAL A 14 0.50 -4.28 -27.37
N ARG A 15 -0.15 -3.18 -27.76
CA ARG A 15 -1.08 -2.48 -26.88
C ARG A 15 -2.25 -3.40 -26.54
N ASP A 16 -2.44 -3.69 -25.27
CA ASP A 16 -3.52 -4.54 -24.75
C ASP A 16 -4.68 -3.69 -24.25
N LEU A 17 -5.69 -3.50 -25.10
CA LEU A 17 -6.89 -2.73 -24.78
C LEU A 17 -7.75 -3.41 -23.68
N GLY A 18 -7.69 -4.73 -23.57
CA GLY A 18 -8.38 -5.47 -22.51
C GLY A 18 -7.82 -5.10 -21.14
N THR A 19 -6.50 -5.16 -20.99
CA THR A 19 -5.81 -4.75 -19.77
C THR A 19 -6.02 -3.27 -19.46
N GLU A 20 -5.92 -2.37 -20.45
CA GLU A 20 -6.19 -0.94 -20.26
C GLU A 20 -7.58 -0.70 -19.67
N THR A 21 -8.62 -1.31 -20.26
CA THR A 21 -10.00 -1.15 -19.78
C THR A 21 -10.23 -1.79 -18.40
N HIS A 22 -9.48 -2.83 -18.06
CA HIS A 22 -9.51 -3.41 -16.71
C HIS A 22 -8.92 -2.44 -15.67
N PHE A 23 -7.86 -1.72 -15.99
CA PHE A 23 -7.35 -0.63 -15.14
C PHE A 23 -8.38 0.49 -15.01
N GLU A 24 -9.05 0.87 -16.12
CA GLU A 24 -10.13 1.85 -16.08
C GLU A 24 -11.28 1.41 -15.16
N TYR A 25 -11.64 0.12 -15.16
CA TYR A 25 -12.63 -0.41 -14.23
C TYR A 25 -12.26 -0.09 -12.78
N GLY A 26 -10.98 -0.24 -12.41
CA GLY A 26 -10.47 0.11 -11.09
C GLY A 26 -10.77 1.55 -10.71
N SER A 27 -10.51 2.49 -11.63
CA SER A 27 -10.74 3.92 -11.41
C SER A 27 -12.21 4.35 -11.50
N ARG A 28 -13.01 3.69 -12.35
CA ARG A 28 -14.40 4.08 -12.65
C ARG A 28 -15.43 3.44 -11.72
N ALA A 29 -15.21 2.19 -11.32
CA ALA A 29 -16.15 1.41 -10.53
C ALA A 29 -15.55 0.83 -9.26
N GLY A 30 -14.39 0.18 -9.37
CA GLY A 30 -13.79 -0.59 -8.29
C GLY A 30 -13.44 0.26 -7.09
N VAL A 31 -12.75 1.37 -7.29
CA VAL A 31 -12.34 2.28 -6.23
C VAL A 31 -13.56 2.81 -5.44
N TRP A 32 -14.66 3.09 -6.12
CA TRP A 32 -15.88 3.58 -5.46
C TRP A 32 -16.63 2.50 -4.69
N ARG A 33 -16.51 1.24 -5.10
CA ARG A 33 -17.05 0.13 -4.30
C ARG A 33 -16.25 -0.03 -3.01
N LEU A 34 -14.92 0.05 -3.09
CA LEU A 34 -14.05 0.01 -1.92
C LEU A 34 -14.27 1.21 -1.01
N ALA A 35 -14.33 2.42 -1.56
CA ALA A 35 -14.59 3.64 -0.80
C ALA A 35 -15.91 3.53 0.01
N ARG A 36 -16.99 3.08 -0.62
CA ARG A 36 -18.27 2.84 0.08
C ARG A 36 -18.18 1.76 1.16
N LEU A 37 -17.32 0.77 0.96
CA LEU A 37 -17.10 -0.27 1.96
C LEU A 37 -16.36 0.31 3.17
N PHE A 38 -15.29 1.06 2.95
CA PHE A 38 -14.52 1.72 4.00
C PHE A 38 -15.38 2.74 4.77
N ASP A 39 -16.18 3.54 4.06
CA ASP A 39 -17.11 4.49 4.67
C ASP A 39 -18.17 3.80 5.52
N ARG A 40 -18.72 2.66 5.05
CA ARG A 40 -19.76 1.91 5.76
C ARG A 40 -19.28 1.34 7.09
N TYR A 41 -18.05 0.86 7.13
CA TYR A 41 -17.47 0.24 8.31
C TYR A 41 -16.59 1.20 9.13
N ASP A 42 -16.50 2.47 8.70
CA ASP A 42 -15.70 3.52 9.32
C ASP A 42 -14.27 3.10 9.63
N ILE A 43 -13.61 2.42 8.67
CA ILE A 43 -12.25 1.95 8.83
C ILE A 43 -11.24 2.91 8.19
N PRO A 44 -10.13 3.22 8.87
CA PRO A 44 -9.03 3.96 8.29
C PRO A 44 -8.23 3.07 7.33
N VAL A 45 -7.76 3.63 6.22
CA VAL A 45 -6.91 2.92 5.26
C VAL A 45 -5.75 3.80 4.81
N THR A 46 -4.67 3.17 4.37
CA THR A 46 -3.56 3.83 3.67
C THR A 46 -3.75 3.66 2.17
N ILE A 47 -3.87 4.77 1.46
CA ILE A 47 -4.03 4.80 0.00
C ILE A 47 -2.65 4.86 -0.65
N SER A 48 -2.20 3.74 -1.20
CA SER A 48 -0.99 3.66 -2.02
C SER A 48 -1.35 4.04 -3.46
N ALA A 49 -1.00 5.23 -3.88
CA ALA A 49 -1.43 5.76 -5.16
C ALA A 49 -0.29 6.45 -5.92
N CYS A 50 -0.17 6.17 -7.23
CA CYS A 50 0.67 6.98 -8.11
C CYS A 50 0.07 8.37 -8.31
N ALA A 51 0.91 9.40 -8.35
CA ALA A 51 0.47 10.79 -8.38
C ALA A 51 -0.39 11.10 -9.62
N VAL A 52 0.01 10.65 -10.81
CA VAL A 52 -0.75 10.84 -12.06
C VAL A 52 -2.10 10.10 -12.02
N ALA A 53 -2.23 8.99 -11.29
CA ALA A 53 -3.51 8.32 -11.15
C ALA A 53 -4.52 9.15 -10.36
N LEU A 54 -4.06 9.86 -9.32
CA LEU A 54 -4.89 10.82 -8.59
C LEU A 54 -5.27 12.03 -9.44
N GLU A 55 -4.33 12.60 -10.19
CA GLU A 55 -4.61 13.73 -11.10
C GLU A 55 -5.72 13.40 -12.11
N ARG A 56 -5.76 12.15 -12.58
CA ARG A 56 -6.78 11.67 -13.53
C ARG A 56 -8.11 11.28 -12.89
N ASN A 57 -8.21 11.33 -11.56
CA ASN A 57 -9.43 11.01 -10.83
C ASN A 57 -9.76 12.06 -9.75
N PRO A 58 -10.08 13.31 -10.16
CA PRO A 58 -10.38 14.40 -9.22
C PRO A 58 -11.48 14.06 -8.20
N PRO A 59 -12.57 13.35 -8.55
CA PRO A 59 -13.58 12.98 -7.55
C PRO A 59 -13.01 12.10 -6.42
N PHE A 60 -12.06 11.22 -6.72
CA PHE A 60 -11.41 10.38 -5.71
C PHE A 60 -10.47 11.21 -4.81
N VAL A 61 -9.80 12.22 -5.36
CA VAL A 61 -9.01 13.18 -4.59
C VAL A 61 -9.89 13.90 -3.57
N GLU A 62 -11.07 14.37 -3.97
CA GLU A 62 -12.02 15.03 -3.05
C GLU A 62 -12.51 14.06 -1.96
N TRP A 63 -12.79 12.81 -2.29
CA TRP A 63 -13.12 11.79 -1.29
C TRP A 63 -11.96 11.59 -0.29
N MET A 64 -10.70 11.49 -0.77
CA MET A 64 -9.53 11.38 0.10
C MET A 64 -9.36 12.58 1.03
N LYS A 65 -9.63 13.80 0.55
CA LYS A 65 -9.58 15.03 1.38
C LYS A 65 -10.64 15.03 2.49
N ALA A 66 -11.84 14.54 2.17
CA ALA A 66 -12.96 14.50 3.11
C ALA A 66 -12.80 13.43 4.20
N ARG A 67 -11.85 12.52 4.06
CA ARG A 67 -11.62 11.39 4.96
C ARG A 67 -10.24 11.49 5.62
N ARG A 68 -10.08 10.78 6.74
CA ARG A 68 -8.80 10.70 7.46
C ARG A 68 -7.92 9.54 6.97
N HIS A 69 -8.03 9.21 5.67
CA HIS A 69 -7.17 8.18 5.08
C HIS A 69 -5.75 8.70 4.88
N ASP A 70 -4.78 7.79 5.02
CA ASP A 70 -3.38 8.09 4.80
C ASP A 70 -3.02 8.04 3.32
N LEU A 71 -1.97 8.77 2.93
CA LEU A 71 -1.37 8.73 1.61
C LEU A 71 0.02 8.11 1.69
N LEU A 72 0.21 6.98 1.03
CA LEU A 72 1.51 6.37 0.78
C LEU A 72 1.95 6.69 -0.65
N GLY A 73 3.09 7.34 -0.82
CA GLY A 73 3.66 7.60 -2.15
C GLY A 73 3.98 6.30 -2.87
N HIS A 74 3.59 6.20 -4.16
CA HIS A 74 3.73 4.97 -4.95
C HIS A 74 4.33 5.24 -6.35
N GLY A 75 5.09 6.32 -6.46
CA GLY A 75 5.69 6.79 -7.70
C GLY A 75 4.85 7.83 -8.43
N LEU A 76 5.45 8.43 -9.45
CA LEU A 76 4.77 9.37 -10.34
C LEU A 76 3.73 8.62 -11.19
N ARG A 77 4.17 7.53 -11.80
CA ARG A 77 3.39 6.62 -12.64
C ARG A 77 3.64 5.18 -12.21
N TRP A 78 2.75 4.30 -12.62
CA TRP A 78 2.86 2.87 -12.28
C TRP A 78 3.84 2.17 -13.24
N ILE A 79 5.14 2.43 -13.07
CA ILE A 79 6.24 1.84 -13.85
C ILE A 79 7.18 1.05 -12.94
N ASP A 80 8.03 0.22 -13.55
CA ASP A 80 9.08 -0.51 -12.85
C ASP A 80 10.34 0.35 -12.79
N TYR A 81 10.75 0.74 -11.59
CA TYR A 81 11.92 1.59 -11.38
C TYR A 81 13.25 0.83 -11.43
N THR A 82 13.25 -0.52 -11.44
CA THR A 82 14.50 -1.31 -11.46
C THR A 82 15.36 -1.07 -12.69
N THR A 83 14.76 -0.59 -13.77
CA THR A 83 15.43 -0.30 -15.04
C THR A 83 15.51 1.19 -15.39
N VAL A 84 15.06 2.05 -14.47
CA VAL A 84 15.06 3.51 -14.66
C VAL A 84 16.38 4.09 -14.16
N GLU A 85 16.97 4.99 -14.94
CA GLU A 85 18.18 5.70 -14.56
C GLU A 85 17.94 6.56 -13.31
N ARG A 86 18.96 6.66 -12.43
CA ARG A 86 18.85 7.34 -11.14
C ARG A 86 18.31 8.77 -11.24
N GLY A 87 18.81 9.55 -12.19
CA GLY A 87 18.36 10.95 -12.35
C GLY A 87 16.92 11.06 -12.84
N GLU A 88 16.41 10.09 -13.60
CA GLU A 88 15.01 10.04 -13.99
C GLU A 88 14.11 9.60 -12.83
N GLU A 89 14.55 8.64 -12.02
CA GLU A 89 13.84 8.23 -10.80
C GLU A 89 13.73 9.39 -9.81
N GLU A 90 14.82 10.15 -9.60
CA GLU A 90 14.86 11.35 -8.77
C GLU A 90 13.87 12.41 -9.25
N ARG A 91 13.87 12.70 -10.55
CA ARG A 91 12.91 13.62 -11.16
C ARG A 91 11.47 13.16 -10.93
N HIS A 92 11.17 11.87 -11.15
CA HIS A 92 9.85 11.29 -10.91
C HIS A 92 9.44 11.39 -9.44
N LEU A 93 10.36 11.21 -8.49
CA LEU A 93 10.11 11.37 -7.07
C LEU A 93 9.66 12.79 -6.74
N HIS A 94 10.42 13.80 -7.18
CA HIS A 94 10.10 15.21 -6.93
C HIS A 94 8.81 15.64 -7.62
N GLU A 95 8.58 15.24 -8.87
CA GLU A 95 7.34 15.52 -9.59
C GLU A 95 6.13 14.89 -8.89
N ALA A 96 6.26 13.65 -8.40
CA ALA A 96 5.20 12.99 -7.64
C ALA A 96 4.86 13.75 -6.36
N ILE A 97 5.87 14.15 -5.57
CA ILE A 97 5.67 14.92 -4.33
C ILE A 97 4.95 16.24 -4.62
N ALA A 98 5.43 16.99 -5.62
CA ALA A 98 4.81 18.26 -6.02
C ALA A 98 3.35 18.07 -6.46
N LEU A 99 3.05 16.99 -7.19
CA LEU A 99 1.71 16.69 -7.65
C LEU A 99 0.79 16.27 -6.49
N TYR A 100 1.25 15.47 -5.54
CA TYR A 100 0.49 15.16 -4.33
C TYR A 100 0.16 16.42 -3.52
N GLN A 101 1.14 17.29 -3.32
CA GLN A 101 0.93 18.57 -2.62
C GLN A 101 -0.10 19.44 -3.33
N LYS A 102 -0.02 19.55 -4.66
CA LYS A 102 -0.99 20.29 -5.48
C LYS A 102 -2.39 19.74 -5.35
N LEU A 103 -2.55 18.41 -5.42
CA LEU A 103 -3.85 17.76 -5.45
C LEU A 103 -4.50 17.64 -4.06
N LEU A 104 -3.73 17.28 -3.03
CA LEU A 104 -4.22 16.92 -1.70
C LEU A 104 -3.93 17.98 -0.63
N GLY A 105 -3.12 19.01 -0.95
CA GLY A 105 -2.65 20.00 0.02
C GLY A 105 -1.60 19.43 1.02
N ARG A 106 -1.11 18.21 0.79
CA ARG A 106 -0.11 17.53 1.63
C ARG A 106 0.76 16.60 0.81
N ARG A 107 1.99 16.37 1.28
CA ARG A 107 2.89 15.34 0.73
C ARG A 107 2.63 13.98 1.40
N PRO A 108 3.03 12.87 0.79
CA PRO A 108 3.12 11.58 1.46
C PRO A 108 4.22 11.63 2.53
N LEU A 109 3.96 11.01 3.68
CA LEU A 109 4.96 10.85 4.75
C LEU A 109 5.64 9.48 4.72
N GLY A 110 5.15 8.58 3.90
CA GLY A 110 5.76 7.30 3.62
C GLY A 110 5.88 7.03 2.12
N TRP A 111 6.73 6.10 1.77
CA TRP A 111 6.95 5.68 0.39
C TRP A 111 7.02 4.17 0.26
N ASN A 112 6.39 3.66 -0.79
CA ASN A 112 6.46 2.27 -1.23
C ASN A 112 6.44 2.24 -2.76
N CYS A 113 7.48 1.74 -3.38
CA CYS A 113 7.55 1.65 -4.83
C CYS A 113 6.55 0.64 -5.41
N ARG A 114 6.07 0.95 -6.58
CA ARG A 114 5.33 -0.02 -7.38
C ARG A 114 6.22 -1.25 -7.63
N SER A 115 5.73 -2.42 -7.27
CA SER A 115 6.36 -3.75 -7.43
C SER A 115 7.71 -3.90 -6.76
N LEU A 116 8.74 -3.19 -7.21
CA LEU A 116 10.11 -3.28 -6.72
C LEU A 116 10.75 -1.89 -6.69
N PRO A 117 11.43 -1.53 -5.59
CA PRO A 117 12.32 -0.39 -5.56
C PRO A 117 13.54 -0.65 -6.45
N SER A 118 14.12 0.40 -7.01
CA SER A 118 15.45 0.32 -7.61
C SER A 118 16.53 0.24 -6.53
N ILE A 119 17.76 -0.01 -6.93
CA ILE A 119 18.92 0.06 -6.03
C ILE A 119 19.15 1.49 -5.50
N ASN A 120 18.62 2.51 -6.20
CA ASN A 120 18.78 3.93 -5.85
C ASN A 120 17.65 4.48 -4.97
N THR A 121 16.48 3.83 -4.97
CA THR A 121 15.26 4.36 -4.34
C THR A 121 15.49 4.80 -2.91
N ARG A 122 16.13 3.96 -2.09
CA ARG A 122 16.36 4.29 -0.67
C ARG A 122 17.28 5.50 -0.50
N ASP A 123 18.34 5.60 -1.29
CA ASP A 123 19.24 6.75 -1.29
C ASP A 123 18.45 8.03 -1.62
N LEU A 124 17.65 8.00 -2.68
CA LEU A 124 16.85 9.15 -3.11
C LEU A 124 15.83 9.59 -2.07
N LEU A 125 15.17 8.64 -1.38
CA LEU A 125 14.23 8.96 -0.31
C LEU A 125 14.93 9.60 0.91
N VAL A 126 16.13 9.14 1.25
CA VAL A 126 16.94 9.70 2.34
C VAL A 126 17.45 11.09 1.97
N GLU A 127 17.95 11.26 0.75
CA GLU A 127 18.45 12.55 0.24
C GLU A 127 17.34 13.61 0.16
N GLU A 128 16.11 13.20 -0.22
CA GLU A 128 14.94 14.08 -0.23
C GLU A 128 14.52 14.51 1.19
N GLY A 129 14.64 13.62 2.17
CA GLY A 129 14.62 13.93 3.60
C GLY A 129 13.26 14.23 4.24
N GLY A 130 12.17 14.19 3.48
CA GLY A 130 10.84 14.55 3.99
C GLY A 130 9.93 13.38 4.32
N PHE A 131 10.42 12.15 4.31
CA PHE A 131 9.66 10.95 4.64
C PHE A 131 9.88 10.53 6.10
N LEU A 132 8.80 10.17 6.79
CA LEU A 132 8.85 9.61 8.13
C LEU A 132 9.20 8.12 8.12
N TYR A 133 8.80 7.40 7.05
CA TYR A 133 9.02 5.96 6.97
C TYR A 133 9.15 5.47 5.53
N HIS A 134 9.85 4.36 5.38
CA HIS A 134 9.97 3.60 4.14
C HIS A 134 9.16 2.29 4.27
N SER A 135 8.52 1.86 3.21
CA SER A 135 7.59 0.72 3.24
C SER A 135 7.82 -0.32 2.15
N ASP A 136 8.99 -0.33 1.52
CA ASP A 136 9.36 -1.33 0.51
C ASP A 136 9.78 -2.70 1.11
N PRO A 137 10.49 -2.77 2.28
CA PRO A 137 10.88 -4.05 2.86
C PRO A 137 9.68 -4.91 3.25
N CYS A 138 9.85 -6.25 3.12
CA CYS A 138 8.85 -7.26 3.42
C CYS A 138 9.42 -8.34 4.35
N ASN A 139 10.16 -7.94 5.37
CA ASN A 139 11.05 -8.80 6.12
C ASN A 139 10.77 -8.86 7.63
N ASP A 140 9.70 -8.19 8.09
CA ASP A 140 9.34 -8.18 9.50
C ASP A 140 7.83 -7.94 9.68
N ASP A 141 7.30 -8.35 10.82
CA ASP A 141 5.93 -8.12 11.26
C ASP A 141 5.82 -6.90 12.22
N LEU A 142 6.93 -6.21 12.43
CA LEU A 142 7.00 -4.98 13.21
C LEU A 142 7.79 -3.89 12.48
N PRO A 143 7.48 -2.61 12.70
CA PRO A 143 8.36 -1.53 12.30
C PRO A 143 9.71 -1.61 13.02
N TYR A 144 10.77 -1.20 12.34
CA TYR A 144 12.12 -1.18 12.87
C TYR A 144 12.92 0.00 12.34
N PHE A 145 13.98 0.36 13.05
CA PHE A 145 14.93 1.37 12.61
C PHE A 145 16.12 0.72 11.90
N LEU A 146 16.53 1.35 10.82
CA LEU A 146 17.65 0.92 9.98
C LEU A 146 18.62 2.07 9.80
N ASP A 147 19.89 1.86 10.11
CA ASP A 147 20.95 2.77 9.69
C ASP A 147 21.21 2.62 8.19
N HIS A 148 21.06 3.70 7.46
CA HIS A 148 21.41 3.78 6.05
C HIS A 148 22.43 4.89 5.82
N ARG A 149 23.70 4.50 5.71
CA ARG A 149 24.84 5.41 5.50
C ARG A 149 24.94 6.52 6.55
N GLY A 150 24.69 6.20 7.80
CA GLY A 150 24.72 7.15 8.92
C GLY A 150 23.44 7.95 9.11
N THR A 151 22.38 7.66 8.36
CA THR A 151 21.04 8.22 8.55
C THR A 151 20.12 7.12 9.05
N GLU A 152 19.55 7.30 10.23
CA GLU A 152 18.53 6.38 10.75
C GLU A 152 17.20 6.62 10.05
N ILE A 153 16.60 5.55 9.54
CA ILE A 153 15.30 5.55 8.88
C ILE A 153 14.35 4.58 9.56
N LEU A 154 13.09 4.96 9.69
CA LEU A 154 12.04 4.05 10.12
C LEU A 154 11.55 3.24 8.94
N VAL A 155 11.51 1.93 9.09
CA VAL A 155 10.87 0.99 8.16
C VAL A 155 9.55 0.55 8.76
N VAL A 156 8.45 0.72 8.02
CA VAL A 156 7.15 0.11 8.28
C VAL A 156 6.97 -0.97 7.22
N PRO A 157 7.24 -2.24 7.53
CA PRO A 157 7.30 -3.30 6.53
C PRO A 157 5.99 -3.49 5.76
N TYR A 158 6.12 -3.86 4.49
CA TYR A 158 5.01 -4.33 3.65
C TYR A 158 4.93 -5.87 3.72
N SER A 159 3.82 -6.43 3.26
CA SER A 159 3.70 -7.87 3.06
C SER A 159 3.15 -8.18 1.67
N LYS A 160 3.70 -9.18 1.01
CA LYS A 160 3.21 -9.70 -0.26
C LYS A 160 2.32 -10.94 -0.08
N THR A 161 2.26 -11.47 1.14
CA THR A 161 1.56 -12.73 1.44
C THR A 161 0.04 -12.56 1.31
N LEU A 162 -0.52 -11.51 1.93
CA LEU A 162 -1.94 -11.20 1.88
C LEU A 162 -2.20 -10.07 0.88
N ASN A 163 -2.04 -10.38 -0.39
CA ASN A 163 -2.21 -9.43 -1.48
C ASN A 163 -3.15 -10.01 -2.53
N ASP A 164 -4.13 -9.22 -2.98
CA ASP A 164 -5.12 -9.65 -3.98
C ASP A 164 -4.53 -9.89 -5.37
N SER A 165 -3.26 -9.53 -5.62
CA SER A 165 -2.52 -9.95 -6.81
C SER A 165 -2.41 -11.47 -6.93
N ARG A 166 -2.58 -12.22 -5.84
CA ARG A 166 -2.65 -13.68 -5.84
C ARG A 166 -3.84 -14.25 -6.61
N TYR A 167 -4.83 -13.44 -6.99
CA TYR A 167 -5.83 -13.84 -7.98
C TYR A 167 -5.26 -14.05 -9.39
N LEU A 168 -4.04 -13.56 -9.67
CA LEU A 168 -3.39 -13.66 -10.98
C LEU A 168 -2.31 -14.74 -11.08
N VAL A 169 -1.89 -15.30 -9.98
CA VAL A 169 -0.76 -16.26 -9.93
C VAL A 169 -1.21 -17.60 -9.36
N ALA A 170 -0.63 -18.67 -9.87
CA ALA A 170 -0.90 -20.02 -9.40
C ALA A 170 0.27 -20.51 -8.49
N PRO A 171 -0.03 -21.17 -7.37
CA PRO A 171 -1.34 -21.32 -6.73
C PRO A 171 -1.78 -20.01 -6.08
N GLY A 172 -3.01 -19.60 -6.29
CA GLY A 172 -3.53 -18.34 -5.79
C GLY A 172 -4.99 -18.44 -5.40
N TYR A 173 -5.63 -17.28 -5.26
CA TYR A 173 -7.04 -17.24 -4.92
C TYR A 173 -7.91 -17.54 -6.12
N SER A 174 -8.81 -18.51 -6.01
CA SER A 174 -9.78 -18.86 -7.06
C SER A 174 -11.15 -18.21 -6.82
N ASN A 175 -11.45 -17.88 -5.57
CA ASN A 175 -12.72 -17.27 -5.18
C ASN A 175 -12.54 -16.32 -3.97
N PRO A 176 -13.53 -15.49 -3.61
CA PRO A 176 -13.40 -14.52 -2.52
C PRO A 176 -13.19 -15.15 -1.13
N ARG A 177 -13.63 -16.40 -0.94
CA ARG A 177 -13.44 -17.10 0.36
C ARG A 177 -11.99 -17.47 0.59
N ASP A 178 -11.23 -17.82 -0.45
CA ASP A 178 -9.80 -18.12 -0.32
C ASP A 178 -9.03 -16.92 0.26
N PHE A 179 -9.31 -15.72 -0.26
CA PHE A 179 -8.73 -14.49 0.27
C PHE A 179 -9.16 -14.20 1.71
N ALA A 180 -10.45 -14.34 1.99
CA ALA A 180 -10.99 -14.09 3.33
C ALA A 180 -10.42 -15.07 4.35
N GLU A 181 -10.29 -16.35 3.99
CA GLU A 181 -9.75 -17.41 4.86
C GLU A 181 -8.28 -17.18 5.17
N ASP A 182 -7.45 -16.89 4.15
CA ASP A 182 -6.04 -16.56 4.37
C ASP A 182 -5.87 -15.37 5.33
N CYS A 183 -6.64 -14.29 5.11
CA CYS A 183 -6.58 -13.13 5.99
C CYS A 183 -7.02 -13.45 7.43
N ARG A 184 -8.14 -14.17 7.60
CA ARG A 184 -8.64 -14.54 8.94
C ARG A 184 -7.66 -15.44 9.66
N SER A 185 -7.15 -16.48 8.98
CA SER A 185 -6.17 -17.39 9.56
C SER A 185 -4.92 -16.68 10.03
N ALA A 186 -4.40 -15.70 9.25
CA ALA A 186 -3.27 -14.92 9.67
C ALA A 186 -3.57 -14.00 10.86
N ILE A 187 -4.74 -13.37 10.91
CA ILE A 187 -5.18 -12.54 12.02
C ILE A 187 -5.31 -13.38 13.29
N ASP A 188 -6.02 -14.52 13.22
CA ASP A 188 -6.27 -15.40 14.36
C ASP A 188 -4.97 -16.00 14.90
N TYR A 189 -4.04 -16.36 14.02
CA TYR A 189 -2.74 -16.86 14.42
C TYR A 189 -1.92 -15.78 15.17
N MET A 190 -1.83 -14.58 14.63
CA MET A 190 -1.13 -13.47 15.29
C MET A 190 -1.76 -13.09 16.64
N LEU A 191 -3.08 -13.16 16.75
CA LEU A 191 -3.78 -12.95 18.02
C LEU A 191 -3.45 -14.06 19.02
N SER A 192 -3.33 -15.32 18.58
CA SER A 192 -3.03 -16.46 19.44
C SER A 192 -1.63 -16.41 20.05
N GLU A 193 -0.67 -15.78 19.36
CA GLU A 193 0.71 -15.64 19.86
C GLU A 193 0.98 -14.29 20.56
N ALA A 194 0.00 -13.37 20.57
CA ALA A 194 0.20 -12.01 21.07
C ALA A 194 0.61 -11.91 22.54
N ASP A 195 0.17 -12.83 23.39
CA ASP A 195 0.55 -12.88 24.82
C ASP A 195 2.03 -13.19 24.99
N GLU A 196 2.62 -13.99 24.10
CA GLU A 196 4.04 -14.39 24.16
C GLU A 196 4.94 -13.39 23.45
N THR A 197 4.49 -12.86 22.31
CA THR A 197 5.32 -12.07 21.38
C THR A 197 5.04 -10.57 21.42
N GLY A 198 3.95 -10.15 22.06
CA GLY A 198 3.37 -8.81 21.95
C GLY A 198 2.65 -8.59 20.62
N GLY A 199 2.06 -7.41 20.48
CA GLY A 199 1.30 -7.05 19.25
C GLY A 199 2.17 -7.04 18.01
N ARG A 200 1.57 -7.41 16.88
CA ARG A 200 2.18 -7.48 15.56
C ARG A 200 1.40 -6.66 14.55
N MET A 201 2.01 -6.39 13.42
CA MET A 201 1.41 -5.68 12.30
C MET A 201 1.17 -6.63 11.12
N LEU A 202 -0.02 -6.60 10.56
CA LEU A 202 -0.38 -7.34 9.36
C LEU A 202 -0.72 -6.35 8.25
N THR A 203 -0.18 -6.56 7.04
CA THR A 203 -0.53 -5.76 5.87
C THR A 203 -1.38 -6.57 4.91
N ILE A 204 -2.57 -6.07 4.60
CA ILE A 204 -3.46 -6.62 3.57
C ILE A 204 -3.42 -5.66 2.37
N GLY A 205 -2.83 -6.11 1.26
CA GLY A 205 -2.69 -5.35 0.02
C GLY A 205 -3.85 -5.60 -0.94
N ILE A 206 -4.52 -4.53 -1.37
CA ILE A 206 -5.65 -4.64 -2.31
C ILE A 206 -5.56 -3.62 -3.42
N HIS A 207 -6.08 -3.99 -4.60
CA HIS A 207 -6.10 -3.15 -5.79
C HIS A 207 -7.54 -2.89 -6.25
N ALA A 208 -7.85 -1.64 -6.58
CA ALA A 208 -9.19 -1.24 -6.99
C ALA A 208 -9.74 -2.05 -8.16
N ARG A 209 -8.88 -2.44 -9.12
CA ARG A 209 -9.29 -3.23 -10.28
C ARG A 209 -9.59 -4.70 -9.97
N TRP A 210 -8.99 -5.25 -8.92
CA TRP A 210 -9.17 -6.65 -8.52
C TRP A 210 -10.16 -6.78 -7.38
N MET A 211 -9.83 -6.27 -6.21
CA MET A 211 -10.71 -6.35 -5.04
C MET A 211 -11.99 -5.52 -5.21
N GLY A 212 -11.96 -4.49 -6.05
CA GLY A 212 -13.14 -3.71 -6.40
C GLY A 212 -14.18 -4.46 -7.26
N GLN A 213 -13.93 -5.69 -7.73
CA GLN A 213 -14.93 -6.52 -8.41
C GLN A 213 -16.02 -6.98 -7.42
N PRO A 214 -17.31 -7.07 -7.86
CA PRO A 214 -18.43 -7.37 -6.97
C PRO A 214 -18.26 -8.65 -6.16
N ASN A 215 -17.80 -9.71 -6.84
CA ASN A 215 -17.57 -11.00 -6.22
C ASN A 215 -16.42 -10.97 -5.20
N ARG A 216 -15.33 -10.26 -5.50
CA ARG A 216 -14.15 -10.20 -4.62
C ARG A 216 -14.34 -9.28 -3.42
N ALA A 217 -15.07 -8.17 -3.60
CA ALA A 217 -15.37 -7.24 -2.51
C ALA A 217 -16.15 -7.91 -1.35
N SER A 218 -16.87 -9.03 -1.61
CA SER A 218 -17.51 -9.80 -0.54
C SER A 218 -16.50 -10.42 0.42
N GLY A 219 -15.38 -10.95 -0.10
CA GLY A 219 -14.31 -11.50 0.74
C GLY A 219 -13.63 -10.44 1.60
N LEU A 220 -13.38 -9.24 1.04
CA LEU A 220 -12.85 -8.13 1.83
C LEU A 220 -13.83 -7.71 2.94
N ARG A 221 -15.13 -7.70 2.67
CA ARG A 221 -16.14 -7.41 3.69
C ARG A 221 -16.06 -8.41 4.85
N GLU A 222 -15.94 -9.71 4.55
CA GLU A 222 -15.79 -10.75 5.57
C GLU A 222 -14.55 -10.53 6.45
N VAL A 223 -13.43 -10.10 5.86
CA VAL A 223 -12.21 -9.75 6.61
C VAL A 223 -12.45 -8.54 7.52
N ILE A 224 -13.10 -7.49 7.01
CA ILE A 224 -13.41 -6.30 7.81
C ILE A 224 -14.29 -6.65 9.00
N GLU A 225 -15.36 -7.40 8.78
CA GLU A 225 -16.28 -7.87 9.83
C GLU A 225 -15.55 -8.75 10.85
N HIS A 226 -14.63 -9.61 10.40
CA HIS A 226 -13.81 -10.44 11.28
C HIS A 226 -12.94 -9.60 12.21
N VAL A 227 -12.18 -8.62 11.68
CA VAL A 227 -11.35 -7.73 12.50
C VAL A 227 -12.18 -6.94 13.49
N GLN A 228 -13.33 -6.38 13.07
CA GLN A 228 -14.19 -5.60 13.97
C GLN A 228 -14.83 -6.43 15.10
N ASN A 229 -15.00 -7.72 14.88
CA ASN A 229 -15.53 -8.66 15.88
C ASN A 229 -14.43 -9.33 16.71
N SER A 230 -13.16 -9.17 16.36
CA SER A 230 -12.04 -9.76 17.08
C SER A 230 -11.54 -8.86 18.20
N ASN A 231 -11.35 -9.38 19.39
CA ASN A 231 -10.71 -8.65 20.47
C ASN A 231 -9.18 -8.60 20.22
N GLY A 232 -8.61 -7.40 20.24
CA GLY A 232 -7.16 -7.21 20.09
C GLY A 232 -6.70 -6.92 18.68
N ALA A 233 -7.57 -6.92 17.68
CA ALA A 233 -7.27 -6.48 16.30
C ALA A 233 -7.88 -5.11 16.00
N ALA A 234 -7.17 -4.28 15.24
CA ALA A 234 -7.65 -2.96 14.81
C ALA A 234 -7.08 -2.56 13.44
N PHE A 235 -7.84 -1.80 12.68
CA PHE A 235 -7.34 -1.14 11.48
C PHE A 235 -6.61 0.14 11.85
N LEU A 236 -5.39 0.30 11.33
CA LEU A 236 -4.56 1.48 11.52
C LEU A 236 -4.03 1.99 10.16
N ARG A 237 -3.80 3.30 10.08
CA ARG A 237 -3.04 3.87 8.98
C ARG A 237 -1.55 3.64 9.20
N ARG A 238 -0.79 3.48 8.12
CA ARG A 238 0.66 3.34 8.22
C ARG A 238 1.33 4.56 8.85
N GLU A 239 0.81 5.75 8.57
CA GLU A 239 1.26 6.98 9.23
C GLU A 239 1.09 6.92 10.76
N ASP A 240 -0.03 6.39 11.27
CA ASP A 240 -0.25 6.28 12.71
C ASP A 240 0.72 5.28 13.35
N ILE A 241 0.98 4.16 12.67
CA ILE A 241 1.98 3.17 13.10
C ILE A 241 3.37 3.81 13.14
N ALA A 242 3.77 4.55 12.11
CA ALA A 242 5.05 5.22 12.04
C ALA A 242 5.22 6.24 13.17
N ARG A 243 4.23 7.09 13.41
CA ARG A 243 4.23 8.09 14.49
C ARG A 243 4.36 7.45 15.86
N PHE A 244 3.59 6.39 16.11
CA PHE A 244 3.69 5.63 17.36
C PHE A 244 5.11 5.10 17.60
N TRP A 245 5.75 4.57 16.57
CA TRP A 245 7.12 4.04 16.68
C TRP A 245 8.16 5.12 16.97
N LEU A 246 8.08 6.26 16.26
CA LEU A 246 8.96 7.42 16.50
C LEU A 246 8.79 7.99 17.91
N GLU A 247 7.56 8.07 18.42
CA GLU A 247 7.29 8.52 19.79
C GLU A 247 7.84 7.55 20.85
N LYS A 248 7.76 6.25 20.59
CA LYS A 248 8.34 5.23 21.47
C LYS A 248 9.85 5.32 21.54
N GLN A 249 10.53 5.45 20.39
CA GLN A 249 11.98 5.63 20.35
C GLN A 249 12.42 6.87 21.13
N ALA A 250 11.84 8.02 20.82
CA ALA A 250 12.15 9.28 21.52
C ALA A 250 11.88 9.21 23.04
N SER A 251 10.98 8.32 23.47
CA SER A 251 10.71 8.10 24.90
C SER A 251 11.76 7.20 25.56
N CYS A 252 12.33 6.25 24.83
CA CYS A 252 13.43 5.40 25.31
C CYS A 252 14.72 6.19 25.46
N GLU A 253 15.07 7.00 24.47
CA GLU A 253 16.28 7.84 24.49
C GLU A 253 16.28 8.88 25.64
N ARG A 254 15.12 9.37 26.05
CA ARG A 254 14.99 10.31 27.19
C ARG A 254 15.12 9.63 28.57
N ARG A 255 15.12 8.31 28.63
CA ARG A 255 15.20 7.55 29.90
C ARG A 255 16.55 6.87 30.12
N GLY A 256 17.42 6.84 29.11
CA GLY A 256 18.81 6.35 29.16
C GLY A 256 19.78 7.49 29.38
#